data_a0b1e84cb9b976ae39fe2aec9f0a4574
#
_entry.id   a0b1e84cb9b976ae39fe2aec9f0a4574
#
_cell.length_a   1.000
_cell.length_b   1.000
_cell.length_c   1.000
_cell.angle_alpha   90.00
_cell.angle_beta   90.00
_cell.angle_gamma   90.00
#
_symmetry.space_group_name_H-M   'P 1'
#
loop_
_entity.id
_entity.type
_entity.pdbx_description
1 polymer ?
#
loop_
_entity_poly.entity_id
_entity_poly.type
_entity_poly.pdbx_seq_one_letter_code
_entity_poly.pdbx_strand_id
1 'polypeptide(L)'
;LGTVGAVVCFVLWLLSEKTRRNLLFWLEWTVLVGGTLYFGAGIVYSAIPYNGALAWQIEEWMNQKKVTLEHDNFLESGVEGILTDLDKALELPEELYISDKFQVSFDKNGEIQSLDTMLYGKGKDGKKRSYLADYNRQRGDPMIVWIDREEQGEYEEDMRLAPMLELLEKAPWRDQQKVWEDAYGDVVYEMLYCGRRSFASGDGLQYVEGDADKDGKQEGSSNFSLLLGGGEFLGFELSFHMPEEEYVTPVRYMMEPEYIPQAALDQKRQEEQVQEAQKAEMWTIDQADGTMYYFLDEKLGWALEVADAAAGSRFYILKKTTDGGNTWEVCSQDPFMGDIGASQGLWFMDENLGFAGLSGASQSHAEIYRTTDGGTTFGKISLPVEQVTKLPASAEAYGFTLQDYDYMNMPQKEGDVLTMLVTTQAGES
;
A
#
# COMPACT_ATOMS: atom_id res chain seq x y z
N LEU A 1 -0.64 -8.18 53.81
CA LEU A 1 -1.27 -6.83 53.76
C LEU A 1 -1.71 -6.34 55.17
N GLY A 2 -2.29 -7.17 56.03
CA GLY A 2 -2.75 -6.80 57.39
C GLY A 2 -1.66 -6.37 58.34
N THR A 3 -0.50 -7.02 58.31
CA THR A 3 0.63 -6.69 59.20
C THR A 3 1.32 -5.37 58.87
N VAL A 4 1.45 -5.06 57.55
CA VAL A 4 2.01 -3.78 57.06
C VAL A 4 1.07 -2.63 57.44
N GLY A 5 -0.23 -2.79 57.29
CA GLY A 5 -1.24 -1.82 57.68
C GLY A 5 -1.22 -1.53 59.21
N ALA A 6 -1.07 -2.55 60.04
CA ALA A 6 -0.98 -2.39 61.49
C ALA A 6 0.30 -1.61 61.93
N VAL A 7 1.43 -1.89 61.29
CA VAL A 7 2.70 -1.15 61.55
C VAL A 7 2.57 0.31 61.15
N VAL A 8 1.97 0.60 59.99
CA VAL A 8 1.74 1.99 59.55
C VAL A 8 0.82 2.73 60.50
N CYS A 9 -0.28 2.12 60.95
CA CYS A 9 -1.19 2.72 61.91
C CYS A 9 -0.50 2.99 63.25
N PHE A 10 0.36 2.08 63.73
CA PHE A 10 1.11 2.25 64.97
C PHE A 10 2.15 3.37 64.89
N VAL A 11 2.87 3.47 63.79
CA VAL A 11 3.82 4.57 63.52
C VAL A 11 3.09 5.93 63.47
N LEU A 12 1.96 5.99 62.77
CA LEU A 12 1.14 7.20 62.67
C LEU A 12 0.59 7.63 64.04
N TRP A 13 0.30 6.69 64.95
CA TRP A 13 -0.20 6.98 66.32
C TRP A 13 0.90 7.56 67.20
N LEU A 14 2.16 7.17 66.99
CA LEU A 14 3.31 7.70 67.75
C LEU A 14 3.75 9.13 67.36
N LEU A 15 3.31 9.61 66.17
CA LEU A 15 3.69 10.93 65.68
C LEU A 15 2.86 12.05 66.34
N SER A 16 3.47 13.25 66.58
CA SER A 16 2.74 14.41 66.98
C SER A 16 1.60 14.76 66.04
N GLU A 17 0.52 15.34 66.54
CA GLU A 17 -0.69 15.62 65.75
C GLU A 17 -0.41 16.47 64.48
N LYS A 18 0.50 17.44 64.58
CA LYS A 18 0.92 18.30 63.50
C LYS A 18 1.72 17.49 62.43
N THR A 19 2.66 16.63 62.86
CA THR A 19 3.48 15.79 61.99
C THR A 19 2.63 14.72 61.31
N ARG A 20 1.72 14.09 62.04
CA ARG A 20 0.76 13.10 61.54
C ARG A 20 -0.13 13.70 60.43
N ARG A 21 -0.67 14.93 60.66
CA ARG A 21 -1.51 15.60 59.67
C ARG A 21 -0.75 15.93 58.37
N ASN A 22 0.49 16.40 58.48
CA ASN A 22 1.32 16.68 57.33
C ASN A 22 1.71 15.40 56.57
N LEU A 23 2.02 14.33 57.31
CA LEU A 23 2.38 13.05 56.72
C LEU A 23 1.19 12.39 56.01
N LEU A 24 -0.01 12.46 56.61
CA LEU A 24 -1.24 12.00 55.95
C LEU A 24 -1.55 12.82 54.69
N PHE A 25 -1.40 14.13 54.73
CA PHE A 25 -1.59 15.00 53.59
C PHE A 25 -0.65 14.63 52.44
N TRP A 26 0.63 14.43 52.68
CA TRP A 26 1.59 14.01 51.67
C TRP A 26 1.33 12.60 51.18
N LEU A 27 0.89 11.70 52.04
CA LEU A 27 0.54 10.33 51.63
C LEU A 27 -0.70 10.31 50.76
N GLU A 28 -1.74 11.09 51.08
CA GLU A 28 -2.93 11.25 50.23
C GLU A 28 -2.55 11.80 48.84
N TRP A 29 -1.72 12.84 48.79
CA TRP A 29 -1.24 13.41 47.52
C TRP A 29 -0.40 12.41 46.73
N THR A 30 0.46 11.63 47.37
CA THR A 30 1.27 10.61 46.70
C THR A 30 0.40 9.52 46.10
N VAL A 31 -0.60 9.05 46.85
CA VAL A 31 -1.55 8.04 46.36
C VAL A 31 -2.40 8.61 45.19
N LEU A 32 -2.87 9.84 45.32
CA LEU A 32 -3.68 10.49 44.29
C LEU A 32 -2.87 10.71 43.03
N VAL A 33 -1.69 11.31 43.10
CA VAL A 33 -0.82 11.55 41.93
C VAL A 33 -0.32 10.24 41.37
N GLY A 34 0.16 9.30 42.19
CA GLY A 34 0.62 7.99 41.72
C GLY A 34 -0.48 7.18 41.09
N GLY A 35 -1.68 7.18 41.67
CA GLY A 35 -2.86 6.53 41.13
C GLY A 35 -3.28 7.16 39.79
N THR A 36 -3.31 8.49 39.71
CA THR A 36 -3.66 9.20 38.48
C THR A 36 -2.67 8.91 37.35
N LEU A 37 -1.36 8.90 37.66
CA LEU A 37 -0.33 8.56 36.69
C LEU A 37 -0.42 7.10 36.23
N TYR A 38 -0.64 6.17 37.19
CA TYR A 38 -0.78 4.75 36.88
C TYR A 38 -2.00 4.46 35.99
N PHE A 39 -3.18 4.97 36.38
CA PHE A 39 -4.39 4.77 35.58
C PHE A 39 -4.35 5.56 34.28
N GLY A 40 -3.78 6.77 34.26
CA GLY A 40 -3.58 7.57 33.09
C GLY A 40 -2.67 6.85 32.05
N ALA A 41 -1.54 6.32 32.51
CA ALA A 41 -0.66 5.51 31.68
C ALA A 41 -1.34 4.23 31.19
N GLY A 42 -2.16 3.58 32.04
CA GLY A 42 -2.95 2.41 31.63
C GLY A 42 -4.00 2.73 30.56
N ILE A 43 -4.66 3.87 30.68
CA ILE A 43 -5.63 4.33 29.64
C ILE A 43 -4.91 4.61 28.32
N VAL A 44 -3.80 5.33 28.35
CA VAL A 44 -3.00 5.60 27.14
C VAL A 44 -2.52 4.30 26.53
N TYR A 45 -1.92 3.41 27.34
CA TYR A 45 -1.42 2.13 26.86
C TYR A 45 -2.53 1.23 26.28
N SER A 46 -3.72 1.23 26.88
CA SER A 46 -4.85 0.44 26.38
C SER A 46 -5.53 1.04 25.14
N ALA A 47 -5.38 2.35 24.92
CA ALA A 47 -5.97 3.02 23.76
C ALA A 47 -5.13 2.84 22.47
N ILE A 48 -3.82 2.63 22.62
CA ILE A 48 -2.89 2.47 21.48
C ILE A 48 -3.23 1.25 20.62
N PRO A 49 -3.43 0.02 21.18
CA PRO A 49 -3.66 -1.17 20.35
C PRO A 49 -5.03 -1.25 19.69
N TYR A 50 -5.97 -0.39 20.05
CA TYR A 50 -7.35 -0.44 19.54
C TYR A 50 -7.64 0.56 18.41
N ASN A 51 -6.63 1.11 17.73
CA ASN A 51 -6.79 2.11 16.66
C ASN A 51 -7.75 3.25 17.03
N GLY A 52 -7.77 3.65 18.30
CA GLY A 52 -8.57 4.78 18.75
C GLY A 52 -7.98 6.12 18.30
N ALA A 53 -8.78 7.19 18.32
CA ALA A 53 -8.35 8.53 17.89
C ALA A 53 -7.03 9.01 18.53
N LEU A 54 -6.72 8.56 19.74
CA LEU A 54 -5.47 8.89 20.43
C LEU A 54 -4.26 8.15 19.81
N ALA A 55 -4.43 6.90 19.38
CA ALA A 55 -3.37 6.13 18.71
C ALA A 55 -3.00 6.81 17.41
N TRP A 56 -3.97 7.17 16.59
CA TRP A 56 -3.78 7.92 15.33
C TRP A 56 -3.05 9.25 15.56
N GLN A 57 -3.43 10.02 16.59
CA GLN A 57 -2.76 11.29 16.89
C GLN A 57 -1.31 11.11 17.32
N ILE A 58 -1.00 10.06 18.09
CA ILE A 58 0.37 9.75 18.52
C ILE A 58 1.20 9.30 17.33
N GLU A 59 0.67 8.43 16.48
CA GLU A 59 1.32 7.95 15.28
C GLU A 59 1.57 9.09 14.29
N GLU A 60 0.56 9.92 14.04
CA GLU A 60 0.70 11.12 13.22
C GLU A 60 1.79 12.05 13.77
N TRP A 61 1.81 12.28 15.07
CA TRP A 61 2.84 13.12 15.71
C TRP A 61 4.24 12.52 15.63
N MET A 62 4.38 11.20 15.71
CA MET A 62 5.69 10.53 15.63
C MET A 62 6.21 10.45 14.20
N ASN A 63 5.34 10.21 13.23
CA ASN A 63 5.71 9.95 11.84
C ASN A 63 5.63 11.20 10.95
N GLN A 64 5.04 12.30 11.45
CA GLN A 64 4.95 13.55 10.72
C GLN A 64 6.17 14.43 10.97
N LYS A 65 6.78 14.93 9.90
CA LYS A 65 7.83 15.95 9.93
C LYS A 65 7.38 17.22 9.21
N LYS A 66 7.77 18.34 9.77
CA LYS A 66 7.56 19.67 9.16
C LYS A 66 8.86 20.12 8.54
N VAL A 67 8.86 20.33 7.24
CA VAL A 67 10.03 20.74 6.46
C VAL A 67 9.77 22.14 5.91
N THR A 68 10.66 23.07 6.18
CA THR A 68 10.58 24.39 5.58
C THR A 68 11.17 24.32 4.18
N LEU A 69 10.42 24.78 3.18
CA LEU A 69 10.86 24.84 1.81
C LEU A 69 11.73 26.12 1.64
N GLU A 70 13.06 25.96 1.79
CA GLU A 70 14.01 27.07 1.61
C GLU A 70 14.23 27.37 0.11
N HIS A 71 14.11 26.35 -0.75
CA HIS A 71 14.19 26.42 -2.19
C HIS A 71 12.80 26.45 -2.82
N ASP A 72 12.03 27.49 -2.55
CA ASP A 72 10.63 27.63 -2.95
C ASP A 72 10.43 28.16 -4.39
N ASN A 73 11.53 28.33 -5.15
CA ASN A 73 11.49 28.75 -6.55
C ASN A 73 11.94 27.63 -7.50
N PHE A 74 10.98 27.08 -8.24
CA PHE A 74 11.21 25.97 -9.17
C PHE A 74 12.10 26.34 -10.37
N LEU A 75 12.03 27.59 -10.84
CA LEU A 75 12.87 28.06 -11.97
C LEU A 75 14.34 28.22 -11.57
N GLU A 76 14.61 28.53 -10.30
CA GLU A 76 15.97 28.74 -9.79
C GLU A 76 16.59 27.40 -9.32
N SER A 77 15.87 26.61 -8.55
CA SER A 77 16.41 25.45 -7.85
C SER A 77 15.91 24.09 -8.37
N GLY A 78 14.84 24.09 -9.18
CA GLY A 78 14.25 22.85 -9.72
C GLY A 78 13.78 21.90 -8.63
N VAL A 79 13.68 20.62 -8.99
CA VAL A 79 13.39 19.53 -8.05
C VAL A 79 14.57 19.27 -7.10
N GLU A 80 15.78 19.52 -7.52
CA GLU A 80 16.99 19.35 -6.70
C GLU A 80 16.95 20.21 -5.43
N GLY A 81 16.40 21.43 -5.52
CA GLY A 81 16.17 22.28 -4.35
C GLY A 81 15.22 21.65 -3.36
N ILE A 82 14.09 21.13 -3.84
CA ILE A 82 13.10 20.43 -3.01
C ILE A 82 13.73 19.22 -2.33
N LEU A 83 14.46 18.39 -3.09
CA LEU A 83 15.15 17.20 -2.55
C LEU A 83 16.22 17.60 -1.53
N THR A 84 16.91 18.71 -1.71
CA THR A 84 17.90 19.24 -0.75
C THR A 84 17.25 19.61 0.57
N ASP A 85 16.09 20.28 0.53
CA ASP A 85 15.36 20.65 1.74
C ASP A 85 14.80 19.43 2.46
N LEU A 86 14.31 18.43 1.70
CA LEU A 86 13.87 17.15 2.25
C LEU A 86 15.04 16.38 2.87
N ASP A 87 16.17 16.25 2.17
CA ASP A 87 17.34 15.49 2.67
C ASP A 87 17.91 16.11 3.95
N LYS A 88 17.99 17.44 4.03
CA LYS A 88 18.43 18.18 5.21
C LYS A 88 17.60 17.83 6.45
N ALA A 89 16.29 17.56 6.27
CA ALA A 89 15.36 17.28 7.37
C ALA A 89 15.20 15.80 7.67
N LEU A 90 15.37 14.91 6.68
CA LEU A 90 14.91 13.52 6.73
C LEU A 90 16.02 12.50 6.49
N GLU A 91 17.20 12.92 6.01
CA GLU A 91 18.30 12.03 5.60
C GLU A 91 17.82 11.01 4.57
N LEU A 92 17.48 11.48 3.37
CA LEU A 92 16.95 10.65 2.30
C LEU A 92 17.91 9.53 1.86
N PRO A 93 17.38 8.42 1.33
CA PRO A 93 18.17 7.40 0.65
C PRO A 93 18.96 7.95 -0.56
N GLU A 94 20.08 7.32 -0.88
CA GLU A 94 20.88 7.68 -2.07
C GLU A 94 20.14 7.38 -3.38
N GLU A 95 19.40 6.26 -3.42
CA GLU A 95 18.52 5.90 -4.53
C GLU A 95 17.07 6.11 -4.11
N LEU A 96 16.36 6.91 -4.89
CA LEU A 96 14.97 7.25 -4.65
C LEU A 96 14.09 6.76 -5.80
N TYR A 97 12.93 6.31 -5.41
CA TYR A 97 11.84 5.87 -6.27
C TYR A 97 10.58 6.66 -5.93
N ILE A 98 9.68 6.79 -6.88
CA ILE A 98 8.33 7.33 -6.64
C ILE A 98 7.33 6.18 -6.55
N SER A 99 6.32 6.29 -5.69
CA SER A 99 5.28 5.26 -5.59
C SER A 99 4.26 5.36 -6.73
N ASP A 100 3.86 6.57 -7.09
CA ASP A 100 2.87 6.83 -8.14
C ASP A 100 3.31 8.01 -9.01
N LYS A 101 3.47 9.18 -8.39
CA LYS A 101 3.82 10.40 -9.11
C LYS A 101 4.74 11.32 -8.31
N PHE A 102 5.43 12.21 -9.04
CA PHE A 102 6.04 13.42 -8.52
C PHE A 102 5.39 14.60 -9.23
N GLN A 103 4.63 15.40 -8.51
CA GLN A 103 3.85 16.50 -9.05
C GLN A 103 4.19 17.81 -8.35
N VAL A 104 4.56 18.82 -9.12
CA VAL A 104 4.86 20.18 -8.63
C VAL A 104 4.10 21.19 -9.47
N SER A 105 3.40 22.10 -8.81
CA SER A 105 2.86 23.28 -9.49
C SER A 105 3.61 24.55 -9.07
N PHE A 106 3.80 25.45 -10.02
CA PHE A 106 4.50 26.73 -9.81
C PHE A 106 3.92 27.83 -10.71
N ASP A 107 4.07 29.07 -10.30
CA ASP A 107 3.63 30.22 -11.08
C ASP A 107 4.69 30.67 -12.11
N LYS A 108 4.39 31.71 -12.89
CA LYS A 108 5.29 32.26 -13.89
C LYS A 108 6.64 32.73 -13.33
N ASN A 109 6.70 33.12 -12.06
CA ASN A 109 7.93 33.57 -11.39
C ASN A 109 8.73 32.38 -10.84
N GLY A 110 8.21 31.16 -10.97
CA GLY A 110 8.79 29.95 -10.44
C GLY A 110 8.39 29.63 -9.00
N GLU A 111 7.54 30.44 -8.38
CA GLU A 111 7.13 30.26 -7.00
C GLU A 111 6.28 28.99 -6.86
N ILE A 112 6.75 28.01 -6.06
CA ILE A 112 6.09 26.72 -5.90
C ILE A 112 4.75 26.91 -5.18
N GLN A 113 3.66 26.46 -5.80
CA GLN A 113 2.31 26.55 -5.29
C GLN A 113 1.89 25.29 -4.58
N SER A 114 2.26 24.11 -5.12
CA SER A 114 2.00 22.81 -4.49
C SER A 114 3.06 21.78 -4.86
N LEU A 115 3.21 20.78 -3.99
CA LEU A 115 3.98 19.57 -4.19
C LEU A 115 3.18 18.39 -3.67
N ASP A 116 3.08 17.32 -4.45
CA ASP A 116 2.48 16.06 -4.06
C ASP A 116 3.35 14.92 -4.59
N THR A 117 3.94 14.16 -3.70
CA THR A 117 4.78 13.02 -4.06
C THR A 117 4.94 12.06 -2.90
N MET A 118 5.09 10.79 -3.22
CA MET A 118 5.51 9.76 -2.30
C MET A 118 6.82 9.15 -2.79
N LEU A 119 7.88 9.42 -2.05
CA LEU A 119 9.22 8.92 -2.31
C LEU A 119 9.49 7.70 -1.45
N TYR A 120 10.27 6.76 -1.96
CA TYR A 120 10.77 5.65 -1.16
C TYR A 120 12.17 5.23 -1.58
N GLY A 121 12.85 4.52 -0.69
CA GLY A 121 14.20 4.06 -0.94
C GLY A 121 14.77 3.28 0.24
N LYS A 122 15.97 2.77 0.09
CA LYS A 122 16.67 2.01 1.11
C LYS A 122 17.48 2.95 2.00
N GLY A 123 17.06 3.11 3.26
CA GLY A 123 17.75 3.92 4.23
C GLY A 123 19.16 3.38 4.58
N LYS A 124 19.97 4.19 5.23
CA LYS A 124 21.34 3.81 5.68
C LYS A 124 21.36 2.61 6.63
N ASP A 125 20.26 2.37 7.33
CA ASP A 125 20.04 1.20 8.19
C ASP A 125 19.65 -0.08 7.43
N GLY A 126 19.53 0.02 6.10
CA GLY A 126 19.15 -1.07 5.22
C GLY A 126 17.64 -1.33 5.16
N LYS A 127 16.84 -0.59 5.93
CA LYS A 127 15.39 -0.69 5.91
C LYS A 127 14.81 0.16 4.78
N LYS A 128 13.68 -0.28 4.26
CA LYS A 128 12.88 0.50 3.34
C LYS A 128 12.23 1.66 4.10
N ARG A 129 12.24 2.84 3.52
CA ARG A 129 11.66 4.07 4.07
C ARG A 129 10.76 4.70 3.03
N SER A 130 9.67 5.29 3.48
CA SER A 130 8.78 6.08 2.65
C SER A 130 8.60 7.50 3.17
N TYR A 131 8.36 8.42 2.26
CA TYR A 131 8.24 9.83 2.54
C TYR A 131 7.11 10.39 1.68
N LEU A 132 5.92 10.53 2.26
CA LEU A 132 4.79 11.19 1.60
C LEU A 132 4.88 12.69 1.88
N ALA A 133 5.22 13.47 0.86
CA ALA A 133 5.36 14.93 0.95
C ALA A 133 4.14 15.62 0.31
N ASP A 134 3.44 16.43 1.09
CA ASP A 134 2.32 17.28 0.67
C ASP A 134 2.63 18.73 1.07
N TYR A 135 2.69 19.61 0.08
CA TYR A 135 2.83 21.05 0.27
C TYR A 135 1.75 21.79 -0.52
N ASN A 136 1.18 22.79 0.10
CA ASN A 136 0.27 23.70 -0.57
C ASN A 136 0.46 25.10 0.03
N ARG A 137 0.91 26.03 -0.79
CA ARG A 137 1.20 27.39 -0.38
C ARG A 137 0.01 28.10 0.27
N GLN A 138 -1.21 27.82 -0.16
CA GLN A 138 -2.42 28.40 0.41
C GLN A 138 -2.70 27.94 1.84
N ARG A 139 -2.21 26.76 2.23
CA ARG A 139 -2.29 26.28 3.61
C ARG A 139 -1.22 26.86 4.51
N GLY A 140 -0.20 27.51 3.92
CA GLY A 140 0.97 28.08 4.59
C GLY A 140 2.09 27.07 4.81
N ASP A 141 3.30 27.58 5.08
CA ASP A 141 4.45 26.78 5.51
C ASP A 141 4.27 26.28 6.96
N PRO A 142 4.88 25.14 7.28
CA PRO A 142 5.82 24.30 6.52
C PRO A 142 5.16 23.20 5.70
N MET A 143 5.92 22.61 4.74
CA MET A 143 5.57 21.37 4.08
C MET A 143 5.44 20.23 5.09
N ILE A 144 4.43 19.39 4.90
CA ILE A 144 4.18 18.24 5.76
C ILE A 144 4.71 16.98 5.07
N VAL A 145 5.53 16.22 5.79
CA VAL A 145 6.04 14.93 5.31
C VAL A 145 5.71 13.84 6.32
N TRP A 146 5.03 12.80 5.86
CA TRP A 146 4.78 11.59 6.65
C TRP A 146 5.83 10.54 6.30
N ILE A 147 6.43 9.96 7.33
CA ILE A 147 7.46 8.93 7.20
C ILE A 147 6.84 7.58 7.51
N ASP A 148 7.15 6.58 6.68
CA ASP A 148 6.74 5.17 6.84
C ASP A 148 5.22 4.99 7.09
N ARG A 149 4.39 5.84 6.45
CA ARG A 149 2.93 5.79 6.60
C ARG A 149 2.28 4.67 5.79
N GLU A 150 2.86 4.36 4.65
CA GLU A 150 2.34 3.34 3.74
C GLU A 150 3.41 2.28 3.47
N GLU A 151 3.00 1.02 3.45
CA GLU A 151 3.83 -0.05 2.96
C GLU A 151 4.02 0.11 1.45
N GLN A 152 5.24 -0.14 0.99
CA GLN A 152 5.57 0.04 -0.40
C GLN A 152 5.86 -1.29 -1.04
N GLY A 153 5.40 -1.41 -2.30
CA GLY A 153 5.73 -2.48 -3.19
C GLY A 153 7.24 -2.73 -3.34
N GLU A 154 7.62 -3.56 -4.27
CA GLU A 154 9.03 -3.79 -4.61
C GLU A 154 9.70 -2.53 -5.18
N TYR A 155 11.04 -2.53 -5.24
CA TYR A 155 11.78 -1.50 -5.96
C TYR A 155 11.60 -1.70 -7.45
N GLU A 156 10.77 -0.87 -8.06
CA GLU A 156 10.48 -0.94 -9.49
C GLU A 156 11.43 -0.03 -10.25
N GLU A 157 12.26 -0.60 -11.12
CA GLU A 157 13.18 0.13 -11.98
C GLU A 157 12.49 1.22 -12.81
N ASP A 158 11.24 0.97 -13.20
CA ASP A 158 10.41 1.91 -13.95
C ASP A 158 9.96 3.13 -13.13
N MET A 159 10.09 3.08 -11.80
CA MET A 159 9.69 4.15 -10.86
C MET A 159 10.89 4.93 -10.29
N ARG A 160 12.08 4.76 -10.83
CA ARG A 160 13.28 5.50 -10.40
C ARG A 160 13.08 7.02 -10.55
N LEU A 161 13.58 7.76 -9.57
CA LEU A 161 13.54 9.22 -9.58
C LEU A 161 14.64 9.85 -10.47
N ALA A 162 15.79 9.19 -10.59
CA ALA A 162 16.94 9.71 -11.32
C ALA A 162 16.65 10.13 -12.77
N PRO A 163 15.86 9.36 -13.57
CA PRO A 163 15.51 9.79 -14.93
C PRO A 163 14.74 11.11 -15.00
N MET A 164 13.94 11.44 -13.98
CA MET A 164 13.25 12.72 -13.90
C MET A 164 14.24 13.89 -13.81
N LEU A 165 15.27 13.78 -12.97
CA LEU A 165 16.28 14.83 -12.80
C LEU A 165 17.06 15.04 -14.09
N GLU A 166 17.41 13.95 -14.78
CA GLU A 166 18.08 14.01 -16.07
C GLU A 166 17.21 14.67 -17.15
N LEU A 167 15.91 14.34 -17.20
CA LEU A 167 14.96 14.97 -18.10
C LEU A 167 14.81 16.47 -17.81
N LEU A 168 14.76 16.87 -16.54
CA LEU A 168 14.69 18.29 -16.15
C LEU A 168 15.92 19.09 -16.57
N GLU A 169 17.09 18.46 -16.52
CA GLU A 169 18.34 19.11 -16.95
C GLU A 169 18.42 19.27 -18.46
N LYS A 170 18.02 18.23 -19.23
CA LYS A 170 18.25 18.17 -20.68
C LYS A 170 17.08 18.70 -21.51
N ALA A 171 15.85 18.62 -21.02
CA ALA A 171 14.66 19.02 -21.76
C ALA A 171 14.52 20.55 -21.88
N PRO A 172 14.09 21.10 -23.04
CA PRO A 172 13.91 22.53 -23.23
C PRO A 172 12.57 23.07 -22.68
N TRP A 173 12.14 22.60 -21.51
CA TRP A 173 10.86 22.94 -20.90
C TRP A 173 10.74 24.43 -20.53
N ARG A 174 11.87 25.09 -20.20
CA ARG A 174 11.89 26.54 -19.92
C ARG A 174 11.57 27.38 -21.14
N ASP A 175 11.93 26.92 -22.31
CA ASP A 175 11.60 27.64 -23.55
C ASP A 175 10.10 27.47 -23.86
N GLN A 176 9.55 26.29 -23.60
CA GLN A 176 8.12 26.05 -23.71
C GLN A 176 7.31 26.90 -22.72
N GLN A 177 7.78 27.04 -21.49
CA GLN A 177 7.14 27.90 -20.49
C GLN A 177 7.06 29.36 -20.97
N LYS A 178 8.12 29.89 -21.56
CA LYS A 178 8.12 31.26 -22.13
C LYS A 178 7.09 31.41 -23.26
N VAL A 179 6.98 30.41 -24.14
CA VAL A 179 5.95 30.41 -25.19
C VAL A 179 4.55 30.45 -24.59
N TRP A 180 4.30 29.73 -23.54
CA TRP A 180 3.00 29.73 -22.85
C TRP A 180 2.77 31.07 -22.09
N GLU A 181 3.79 31.61 -21.43
CA GLU A 181 3.70 32.88 -20.74
C GLU A 181 3.33 34.03 -21.73
N ASP A 182 3.95 34.05 -22.91
CA ASP A 182 3.65 35.01 -23.96
C ASP A 182 2.21 34.86 -24.51
N ALA A 183 1.68 33.64 -24.54
CA ALA A 183 0.37 33.36 -25.10
C ALA A 183 -0.80 33.49 -24.09
N TYR A 184 -0.59 33.10 -22.84
CA TYR A 184 -1.64 32.95 -21.82
C TYR A 184 -1.47 33.88 -20.60
N GLY A 185 -0.29 34.48 -20.42
CA GLY A 185 -0.02 35.44 -19.34
C GLY A 185 0.20 34.76 -17.97
N ASP A 186 -0.54 35.22 -16.96
CA ASP A 186 -0.41 34.73 -15.58
C ASP A 186 -1.12 33.42 -15.41
N VAL A 187 -0.45 32.31 -15.63
CA VAL A 187 -0.95 30.94 -15.47
C VAL A 187 -0.08 30.15 -14.49
N VAL A 188 -0.65 29.10 -13.91
CA VAL A 188 0.05 28.10 -13.13
C VAL A 188 0.52 26.99 -14.06
N TYR A 189 1.76 26.61 -13.90
CA TYR A 189 2.36 25.47 -14.61
C TYR A 189 2.41 24.29 -13.67
N GLU A 190 2.21 23.09 -14.21
CA GLU A 190 2.36 21.86 -13.47
C GLU A 190 3.32 20.92 -14.18
N MET A 191 4.28 20.43 -13.41
CA MET A 191 5.19 19.36 -13.79
C MET A 191 4.71 18.06 -13.19
N LEU A 192 4.64 17.01 -13.99
CA LEU A 192 4.25 15.67 -13.60
C LEU A 192 5.24 14.63 -14.11
N TYR A 193 5.70 13.77 -13.22
CA TYR A 193 6.50 12.58 -13.53
C TYR A 193 5.87 11.36 -12.87
N CYS A 194 5.66 10.29 -13.66
CA CYS A 194 5.08 9.04 -13.20
C CYS A 194 5.96 7.82 -13.56
N GLY A 195 7.28 8.02 -13.58
CA GLY A 195 8.22 6.96 -13.96
C GLY A 195 8.20 6.63 -15.45
N ARG A 196 8.42 5.36 -15.76
CA ARG A 196 8.36 4.82 -17.12
C ARG A 196 6.94 4.44 -17.48
N ARG A 197 6.39 5.05 -18.52
CA ARG A 197 4.99 4.85 -18.91
C ARG A 197 4.82 4.80 -20.42
N SER A 198 3.70 4.22 -20.86
CA SER A 198 3.39 4.06 -22.27
C SER A 198 2.39 5.10 -22.78
N PHE A 199 2.51 5.44 -24.06
CA PHE A 199 1.65 6.38 -24.77
C PHE A 199 1.22 5.79 -26.10
N ALA A 200 -0.07 5.78 -26.35
CA ALA A 200 -0.67 5.34 -27.61
C ALA A 200 -0.49 6.36 -28.75
N SER A 201 -0.12 7.61 -28.43
CA SER A 201 0.09 8.68 -29.41
C SER A 201 1.38 9.44 -29.11
N GLY A 202 2.09 9.82 -30.17
CA GLY A 202 3.25 10.72 -30.06
C GLY A 202 2.91 12.20 -29.99
N ASP A 203 1.64 12.59 -29.91
CA ASP A 203 1.21 13.99 -29.86
C ASP A 203 1.75 14.69 -28.61
N GLY A 204 2.48 15.77 -28.83
CA GLY A 204 3.15 16.53 -27.77
C GLY A 204 4.36 15.84 -27.14
N LEU A 205 4.78 14.66 -27.65
CA LEU A 205 5.91 13.91 -27.15
C LEU A 205 7.20 14.35 -27.85
N GLN A 206 8.22 14.70 -27.07
CA GLN A 206 9.54 15.09 -27.55
C GLN A 206 10.60 14.14 -26.96
N TYR A 207 11.44 13.63 -27.82
CA TYR A 207 12.56 12.81 -27.37
C TYR A 207 13.70 13.67 -26.84
N VAL A 208 14.23 13.26 -25.69
CA VAL A 208 15.41 13.87 -25.07
C VAL A 208 16.51 12.82 -25.05
N GLU A 209 17.65 13.11 -25.70
CA GLU A 209 18.78 12.19 -25.71
C GLU A 209 19.39 12.07 -24.30
N GLY A 210 19.50 10.84 -23.82
CA GLY A 210 20.32 10.48 -22.68
C GLY A 210 21.81 10.63 -22.99
N ASP A 211 22.69 10.40 -22.03
CA ASP A 211 24.13 10.36 -22.28
C ASP A 211 24.39 9.24 -23.30
N ALA A 212 25.00 9.62 -24.45
CA ALA A 212 25.25 8.72 -25.54
C ALA A 212 25.96 7.44 -25.04
N ASP A 213 25.38 6.29 -25.29
CA ASP A 213 26.05 5.01 -25.11
C ASP A 213 27.39 5.04 -25.83
N LYS A 214 28.39 4.36 -25.26
CA LYS A 214 29.79 4.32 -25.71
C LYS A 214 29.98 3.87 -27.19
N ASP A 215 28.93 3.56 -27.89
CA ASP A 215 28.95 3.09 -29.31
C ASP A 215 28.59 4.17 -30.34
N GLY A 216 28.33 5.42 -29.94
CA GLY A 216 28.32 6.59 -30.84
C GLY A 216 27.26 6.58 -31.95
N LYS A 217 26.16 5.85 -31.82
CA LYS A 217 25.04 5.94 -32.73
C LYS A 217 24.05 7.00 -32.27
N GLN A 218 24.26 8.20 -32.81
CA GLN A 218 23.25 9.26 -32.86
C GLN A 218 22.18 8.86 -33.88
N GLU A 219 21.04 8.41 -33.42
CA GLU A 219 19.82 8.46 -34.24
C GLU A 219 19.04 9.71 -33.79
N GLY A 220 19.00 10.66 -34.70
CA GLY A 220 18.56 12.01 -34.46
C GLY A 220 17.13 12.16 -33.99
N SER A 221 16.85 13.29 -33.40
CA SER A 221 15.56 13.88 -33.04
C SER A 221 14.46 13.53 -34.05
N SER A 222 13.80 12.42 -33.88
CA SER A 222 12.65 12.02 -34.69
C SER A 222 11.38 12.37 -33.93
N ASN A 223 10.60 13.30 -34.53
CA ASN A 223 9.20 13.47 -34.18
C ASN A 223 8.52 12.09 -34.25
N PHE A 224 8.11 11.54 -33.12
CA PHE A 224 7.42 10.26 -33.01
C PHE A 224 6.10 10.21 -33.82
N SER A 225 5.63 11.32 -34.37
CA SER A 225 4.37 11.43 -35.10
C SER A 225 4.30 10.63 -36.44
N LEU A 226 5.34 9.91 -36.82
CA LEU A 226 5.44 9.27 -38.15
C LEU A 226 5.35 7.74 -38.14
N LEU A 227 5.06 7.09 -37.02
CA LEU A 227 4.91 5.63 -37.03
C LEU A 227 3.48 5.22 -37.36
N LEU A 228 3.30 4.94 -38.64
CA LEU A 228 2.07 4.50 -39.30
C LEU A 228 1.74 3.03 -39.01
N GLY A 229 1.32 2.68 -37.80
CA GLY A 229 1.01 1.27 -37.58
C GLY A 229 0.22 0.95 -36.32
N GLY A 230 -0.06 1.92 -35.52
CA GLY A 230 -0.56 1.68 -34.14
C GLY A 230 0.55 1.06 -33.28
N GLY A 231 0.37 1.10 -31.98
CA GLY A 231 1.35 0.67 -30.98
C GLY A 231 1.51 1.73 -29.91
N GLU A 232 2.44 1.49 -29.00
CA GLU A 232 2.71 2.41 -27.88
C GLU A 232 4.20 2.72 -27.80
N PHE A 233 4.51 3.91 -27.29
CA PHE A 233 5.86 4.30 -26.89
C PHE A 233 5.97 4.19 -25.38
N LEU A 234 6.91 3.39 -24.91
CA LEU A 234 7.23 3.21 -23.50
C LEU A 234 8.56 3.93 -23.19
N GLY A 235 8.60 4.75 -22.14
CA GLY A 235 9.83 5.43 -21.74
C GLY A 235 9.63 6.24 -20.47
N PHE A 236 10.73 6.70 -19.87
CA PHE A 236 10.64 7.67 -18.77
C PHE A 236 10.13 8.99 -19.32
N GLU A 237 9.07 9.53 -18.70
CA GLU A 237 8.37 10.69 -19.24
C GLU A 237 8.14 11.75 -18.19
N LEU A 238 8.42 13.01 -18.59
CA LEU A 238 8.19 14.20 -17.82
C LEU A 238 7.23 15.12 -18.58
N SER A 239 6.08 15.37 -18.01
CA SER A 239 5.07 16.27 -18.59
C SER A 239 5.10 17.64 -17.96
N PHE A 240 4.80 18.65 -18.80
CA PHE A 240 4.43 19.97 -18.36
C PHE A 240 3.09 20.36 -18.97
N HIS A 241 2.23 20.97 -18.19
CA HIS A 241 0.93 21.47 -18.63
C HIS A 241 0.48 22.67 -17.80
N MET A 242 -0.61 23.27 -18.23
CA MET A 242 -1.29 24.36 -17.52
C MET A 242 -2.65 23.84 -17.06
N PRO A 243 -2.88 23.60 -15.76
CA PRO A 243 -4.12 22.96 -15.27
C PRO A 243 -5.39 23.77 -15.58
N GLU A 244 -5.28 25.08 -15.69
CA GLU A 244 -6.40 25.98 -15.99
C GLU A 244 -6.75 26.05 -17.48
N GLU A 245 -5.86 25.57 -18.35
CA GLU A 245 -5.99 25.62 -19.81
C GLU A 245 -6.20 24.21 -20.39
N GLU A 246 -7.37 23.62 -20.16
CA GLU A 246 -7.70 22.22 -20.52
C GLU A 246 -7.53 21.91 -22.01
N TYR A 247 -7.60 22.91 -22.89
CA TYR A 247 -7.49 22.70 -24.35
C TYR A 247 -6.06 22.75 -24.86
N VAL A 248 -5.09 23.07 -24.01
CA VAL A 248 -3.69 23.11 -24.38
C VAL A 248 -3.07 21.73 -24.18
N THR A 249 -2.56 21.17 -25.26
CA THR A 249 -1.92 19.85 -25.20
C THR A 249 -0.67 19.92 -24.31
N PRO A 250 -0.54 19.04 -23.31
CA PRO A 250 0.66 18.93 -22.51
C PRO A 250 1.89 18.70 -23.36
N VAL A 251 3.02 19.30 -23.02
CA VAL A 251 4.30 18.96 -23.61
C VAL A 251 4.94 17.87 -22.77
N ARG A 252 5.40 16.81 -23.43
CA ARG A 252 5.95 15.62 -22.79
C ARG A 252 7.36 15.39 -23.32
N TYR A 253 8.28 15.22 -22.40
CA TYR A 253 9.67 14.90 -22.69
C TYR A 253 9.94 13.46 -22.30
N MET A 254 10.43 12.67 -23.23
CA MET A 254 10.67 11.23 -23.03
C MET A 254 12.13 10.88 -23.24
N MET A 255 12.64 10.02 -22.38
CA MET A 255 13.96 9.43 -22.45
C MET A 255 13.87 7.90 -22.50
N GLU A 256 14.86 7.26 -23.09
CA GLU A 256 14.90 5.79 -23.25
C GLU A 256 13.64 5.21 -23.90
N PRO A 257 13.23 5.72 -25.08
CA PRO A 257 11.99 5.27 -25.71
C PRO A 257 12.12 3.86 -26.26
N GLU A 258 11.08 3.06 -26.00
CA GLU A 258 10.86 1.74 -26.57
C GLU A 258 9.53 1.75 -27.33
N TYR A 259 9.54 1.27 -28.56
CA TYR A 259 8.31 1.11 -29.32
C TYR A 259 7.74 -0.30 -29.18
N ILE A 260 6.51 -0.37 -28.70
CA ILE A 260 5.76 -1.62 -28.57
C ILE A 260 4.76 -1.72 -29.72
N PRO A 261 4.96 -2.63 -30.69
CA PRO A 261 4.04 -2.79 -31.81
C PRO A 261 2.64 -3.20 -31.37
N GLN A 262 1.62 -2.74 -32.11
CA GLN A 262 0.21 -3.09 -31.84
C GLN A 262 -0.02 -4.61 -31.73
N ALA A 263 0.66 -5.40 -32.56
CA ALA A 263 0.55 -6.86 -32.51
C ALA A 263 1.01 -7.46 -31.17
N ALA A 264 2.05 -6.89 -30.55
CA ALA A 264 2.51 -7.34 -29.23
C ALA A 264 1.52 -6.95 -28.11
N LEU A 265 0.92 -5.75 -28.20
CA LEU A 265 -0.13 -5.32 -27.29
C LEU A 265 -1.39 -6.18 -27.41
N ASP A 266 -1.77 -6.54 -28.63
CA ASP A 266 -2.92 -7.40 -28.89
C ASP A 266 -2.68 -8.82 -28.36
N GLN A 267 -1.45 -9.34 -28.53
CA GLN A 267 -1.07 -10.64 -27.98
C GLN A 267 -1.14 -10.63 -26.44
N LYS A 268 -0.55 -9.62 -25.80
CA LYS A 268 -0.58 -9.47 -24.33
C LYS A 268 -2.02 -9.40 -23.80
N ARG A 269 -2.87 -8.59 -24.43
CA ARG A 269 -4.30 -8.51 -24.09
C ARG A 269 -5.05 -9.84 -24.25
N GLN A 270 -4.73 -10.60 -25.29
CA GLN A 270 -5.31 -11.93 -25.47
C GLN A 270 -4.85 -12.91 -24.39
N GLU A 271 -3.57 -12.89 -24.04
CA GLU A 271 -3.03 -13.73 -22.95
C GLU A 271 -3.67 -13.39 -21.60
N GLU A 272 -3.81 -12.09 -21.28
CA GLU A 272 -4.49 -11.60 -20.07
C GLU A 272 -5.97 -12.02 -20.07
N GLN A 273 -6.70 -11.86 -21.18
CA GLN A 273 -8.10 -12.29 -21.29
C GLN A 273 -8.26 -13.81 -21.13
N VAL A 274 -7.35 -14.60 -21.67
CA VAL A 274 -7.37 -16.06 -21.49
C VAL A 274 -7.11 -16.43 -20.04
N GLN A 275 -6.17 -15.76 -19.37
CA GLN A 275 -5.90 -16.00 -17.95
C GLN A 275 -7.08 -15.57 -17.07
N GLU A 276 -7.69 -14.42 -17.34
CA GLU A 276 -8.88 -13.95 -16.61
C GLU A 276 -10.08 -14.87 -16.84
N ALA A 277 -10.30 -15.32 -18.08
CA ALA A 277 -11.35 -16.27 -18.39
C ALA A 277 -11.14 -17.62 -17.66
N GLN A 278 -9.91 -18.12 -17.65
CA GLN A 278 -9.59 -19.35 -16.90
C GLN A 278 -9.80 -19.17 -15.38
N LYS A 279 -9.43 -18.02 -14.83
CA LYS A 279 -9.71 -17.73 -13.40
C LYS A 279 -11.21 -17.60 -13.12
N ALA A 280 -11.97 -16.97 -14.02
CA ALA A 280 -13.41 -16.82 -13.88
C ALA A 280 -14.16 -18.15 -14.05
N GLU A 281 -13.68 -19.06 -14.93
CA GLU A 281 -14.27 -20.39 -15.09
C GLU A 281 -14.08 -21.29 -13.86
N MET A 282 -12.96 -21.14 -13.13
CA MET A 282 -12.66 -21.96 -11.96
C MET A 282 -13.33 -21.46 -10.69
N TRP A 283 -13.54 -20.16 -10.53
CA TRP A 283 -14.08 -19.57 -9.32
C TRP A 283 -15.03 -18.41 -9.61
N THR A 284 -16.19 -18.40 -8.97
CA THR A 284 -17.19 -17.34 -9.08
C THR A 284 -18.01 -17.19 -7.80
N ILE A 285 -18.52 -15.96 -7.57
CA ILE A 285 -19.46 -15.67 -6.47
C ILE A 285 -20.77 -15.23 -7.07
N ASP A 286 -21.87 -15.85 -6.67
CA ASP A 286 -23.20 -15.34 -6.95
C ASP A 286 -23.47 -14.12 -6.07
N GLN A 287 -23.60 -12.96 -6.69
CA GLN A 287 -23.82 -11.70 -5.99
C GLN A 287 -25.23 -11.60 -5.38
N ALA A 288 -26.17 -12.46 -5.79
CA ALA A 288 -27.52 -12.43 -5.27
C ALA A 288 -27.64 -13.04 -3.86
N ASP A 289 -26.94 -14.11 -3.60
CA ASP A 289 -27.03 -14.86 -2.33
C ASP A 289 -25.66 -15.07 -1.63
N GLY A 290 -24.56 -14.76 -2.32
CA GLY A 290 -23.20 -14.92 -1.81
C GLY A 290 -22.68 -16.36 -1.86
N THR A 291 -23.31 -17.25 -2.63
CA THR A 291 -22.81 -18.61 -2.88
C THR A 291 -21.50 -18.56 -3.64
N MET A 292 -20.50 -19.26 -3.17
CA MET A 292 -19.20 -19.37 -3.84
C MET A 292 -19.10 -20.68 -4.58
N TYR A 293 -18.79 -20.58 -5.87
CA TYR A 293 -18.60 -21.75 -6.74
C TYR A 293 -17.12 -21.90 -7.06
N TYR A 294 -16.65 -23.14 -7.05
CA TYR A 294 -15.34 -23.52 -7.54
C TYR A 294 -15.44 -24.76 -8.42
N PHE A 295 -14.93 -24.68 -9.64
CA PHE A 295 -14.91 -25.81 -10.59
C PHE A 295 -13.46 -26.24 -10.83
N LEU A 296 -13.17 -27.50 -10.63
CA LEU A 296 -11.87 -28.10 -10.92
C LEU A 296 -11.72 -28.40 -12.42
N ASP A 297 -12.83 -28.75 -13.06
CA ASP A 297 -12.97 -28.97 -14.50
C ASP A 297 -14.42 -28.67 -14.94
N GLU A 298 -14.75 -28.93 -16.21
CA GLU A 298 -16.10 -28.70 -16.77
C GLU A 298 -17.23 -29.48 -16.08
N LYS A 299 -16.92 -30.49 -15.29
CA LYS A 299 -17.91 -31.39 -14.65
C LYS A 299 -17.87 -31.34 -13.15
N LEU A 300 -16.67 -31.34 -12.58
CA LEU A 300 -16.44 -31.43 -11.15
C LEU A 300 -16.32 -30.06 -10.51
N GLY A 301 -17.24 -29.77 -9.58
CA GLY A 301 -17.26 -28.50 -8.89
C GLY A 301 -17.88 -28.58 -7.49
N TRP A 302 -17.71 -27.51 -6.74
CA TRP A 302 -18.27 -27.33 -5.40
C TRP A 302 -18.96 -25.98 -5.30
N ALA A 303 -20.01 -25.93 -4.46
CA ALA A 303 -20.74 -24.72 -4.13
C ALA A 303 -20.82 -24.58 -2.61
N LEU A 304 -20.26 -23.51 -2.08
CA LEU A 304 -20.36 -23.12 -0.69
C LEU A 304 -21.55 -22.16 -0.55
N GLU A 305 -22.69 -22.70 -0.15
CA GLU A 305 -23.98 -22.01 -0.08
C GLU A 305 -24.29 -21.53 1.33
N VAL A 306 -24.87 -20.35 1.46
CA VAL A 306 -25.34 -19.81 2.74
C VAL A 306 -26.61 -20.57 3.15
N ALA A 307 -26.50 -21.37 4.21
CA ALA A 307 -27.64 -22.13 4.74
C ALA A 307 -28.52 -21.30 5.67
N ASP A 308 -27.89 -20.39 6.45
CA ASP A 308 -28.60 -19.48 7.37
C ASP A 308 -27.74 -18.23 7.62
N ALA A 309 -28.39 -17.11 7.93
CA ALA A 309 -27.73 -15.84 8.17
C ALA A 309 -28.40 -15.08 9.33
N ALA A 310 -27.60 -14.66 10.32
CA ALA A 310 -28.05 -13.87 11.44
C ALA A 310 -27.02 -12.80 11.82
N ALA A 311 -27.46 -11.54 11.91
CA ALA A 311 -26.69 -10.42 12.46
C ALA A 311 -25.25 -10.29 11.92
N GLY A 312 -25.03 -10.50 10.61
CA GLY A 312 -23.71 -10.39 9.98
C GLY A 312 -22.86 -11.67 9.99
N SER A 313 -23.35 -12.73 10.62
CA SER A 313 -22.74 -14.06 10.58
C SER A 313 -23.55 -15.02 9.73
N ARG A 314 -22.89 -15.94 9.05
CA ARG A 314 -23.51 -16.89 8.13
C ARG A 314 -23.08 -18.31 8.48
N PHE A 315 -24.00 -19.26 8.30
CA PHE A 315 -23.73 -20.70 8.24
C PHE A 315 -23.68 -21.15 6.79
N TYR A 316 -22.84 -22.10 6.50
CA TYR A 316 -22.63 -22.61 5.15
C TYR A 316 -22.83 -24.11 5.08
N ILE A 317 -23.29 -24.56 3.92
CA ILE A 317 -23.25 -25.94 3.50
C ILE A 317 -22.38 -26.06 2.25
N LEU A 318 -21.67 -27.16 2.10
CA LEU A 318 -20.93 -27.44 0.90
C LEU A 318 -21.65 -28.50 0.06
N LYS A 319 -21.87 -28.15 -1.20
CA LYS A 319 -22.43 -29.04 -2.21
C LYS A 319 -21.36 -29.38 -3.24
N LYS A 320 -21.50 -30.54 -3.88
CA LYS A 320 -20.62 -30.99 -4.95
C LYS A 320 -21.44 -31.34 -6.18
N THR A 321 -20.92 -31.04 -7.36
CA THR A 321 -21.45 -31.50 -8.64
C THR A 321 -20.42 -32.33 -9.37
N THR A 322 -20.87 -33.29 -10.20
CA THR A 322 -20.05 -34.09 -11.10
C THR A 322 -20.54 -34.03 -12.55
N ASP A 323 -21.51 -33.14 -12.80
CA ASP A 323 -22.17 -32.97 -14.10
C ASP A 323 -22.19 -31.51 -14.59
N GLY A 324 -21.24 -30.70 -14.13
CA GLY A 324 -21.09 -29.30 -14.53
C GLY A 324 -22.15 -28.36 -13.94
N GLY A 325 -22.66 -28.71 -12.74
CA GLY A 325 -23.63 -27.86 -12.03
C GLY A 325 -25.10 -28.13 -12.38
N ASN A 326 -25.40 -29.18 -13.21
CA ASN A 326 -26.77 -29.53 -13.50
C ASN A 326 -27.46 -30.14 -12.28
N THR A 327 -26.72 -30.92 -11.47
CA THR A 327 -27.17 -31.44 -10.19
C THR A 327 -26.14 -31.18 -9.10
N TRP A 328 -26.63 -30.94 -7.87
CA TRP A 328 -25.81 -30.61 -6.72
C TRP A 328 -26.19 -31.53 -5.53
N GLU A 329 -25.21 -32.22 -4.97
CA GLU A 329 -25.38 -33.05 -3.79
C GLU A 329 -24.68 -32.43 -2.58
N VAL A 330 -25.30 -32.42 -1.41
CA VAL A 330 -24.68 -31.93 -0.19
C VAL A 330 -23.57 -32.86 0.23
N CYS A 331 -22.33 -32.46 0.27
CA CYS A 331 -21.20 -33.25 0.73
C CYS A 331 -20.78 -32.88 2.16
N SER A 332 -21.02 -31.63 2.62
CA SER A 332 -20.87 -31.26 4.03
C SER A 332 -21.98 -30.33 4.48
N GLN A 333 -22.60 -30.68 5.62
CA GLN A 333 -23.63 -29.84 6.26
C GLN A 333 -23.02 -28.70 7.09
N ASP A 334 -21.75 -28.80 7.43
CA ASP A 334 -21.04 -27.87 8.29
C ASP A 334 -19.53 -27.91 7.99
N PRO A 335 -19.11 -27.24 6.89
CA PRO A 335 -17.70 -27.22 6.48
C PRO A 335 -16.82 -26.43 7.45
N PHE A 336 -17.40 -25.63 8.32
CA PHE A 336 -16.67 -24.78 9.27
C PHE A 336 -16.75 -25.25 10.72
N MET A 337 -17.23 -26.48 10.96
CA MET A 337 -17.22 -27.16 12.27
C MET A 337 -17.94 -26.37 13.38
N GLY A 338 -19.05 -25.70 13.05
CA GLY A 338 -19.86 -24.89 13.97
C GLY A 338 -19.43 -23.41 14.03
N ASP A 339 -18.32 -23.05 13.41
CA ASP A 339 -17.90 -21.65 13.35
C ASP A 339 -18.77 -20.86 12.36
N ILE A 340 -19.04 -19.60 12.69
CA ILE A 340 -19.91 -18.71 11.92
C ILE A 340 -19.15 -17.45 11.50
N GLY A 341 -19.43 -16.95 10.30
CA GLY A 341 -18.75 -15.77 9.80
C GLY A 341 -19.08 -15.44 8.35
N ALA A 342 -18.20 -14.69 7.72
CA ALA A 342 -18.23 -14.44 6.29
C ALA A 342 -17.19 -15.35 5.60
N SER A 343 -17.62 -16.11 4.59
CA SER A 343 -16.69 -16.90 3.79
C SER A 343 -15.72 -16.00 3.04
N GLN A 344 -14.44 -16.36 3.05
CA GLN A 344 -13.36 -15.63 2.40
C GLN A 344 -12.89 -16.32 1.11
N GLY A 345 -13.32 -17.55 0.86
CA GLY A 345 -12.99 -18.26 -0.36
C GLY A 345 -13.23 -19.77 -0.24
N LEU A 346 -13.26 -20.40 -1.41
CA LEU A 346 -13.35 -21.84 -1.60
C LEU A 346 -12.37 -22.23 -2.71
N TRP A 347 -11.53 -23.23 -2.47
CA TRP A 347 -10.51 -23.67 -3.41
C TRP A 347 -10.28 -25.16 -3.31
N PHE A 348 -10.25 -25.86 -4.45
CA PHE A 348 -9.87 -27.25 -4.53
C PHE A 348 -8.67 -27.44 -5.45
N MET A 349 -7.64 -28.13 -4.97
CA MET A 349 -6.43 -28.43 -5.71
C MET A 349 -6.54 -29.67 -6.57
N ASP A 350 -7.34 -30.61 -6.09
CA ASP A 350 -7.73 -31.82 -6.77
C ASP A 350 -9.11 -32.27 -6.26
N GLU A 351 -9.58 -33.44 -6.70
CA GLU A 351 -10.89 -33.93 -6.31
C GLU A 351 -11.06 -34.25 -4.80
N ASN A 352 -9.96 -34.30 -4.04
CA ASN A 352 -9.93 -34.64 -2.64
C ASN A 352 -9.46 -33.49 -1.74
N LEU A 353 -8.40 -32.78 -2.16
CA LEU A 353 -7.78 -31.72 -1.38
C LEU A 353 -8.41 -30.36 -1.67
N GLY A 354 -9.02 -29.76 -0.66
CA GLY A 354 -9.62 -28.44 -0.76
C GLY A 354 -9.46 -27.61 0.51
N PHE A 355 -9.74 -26.32 0.37
CA PHE A 355 -9.65 -25.33 1.42
C PHE A 355 -10.85 -24.41 1.38
N ALA A 356 -11.31 -23.99 2.56
CA ALA A 356 -12.34 -22.97 2.72
C ALA A 356 -11.89 -21.96 3.79
N GLY A 357 -12.12 -20.68 3.56
CA GLY A 357 -11.78 -19.59 4.47
C GLY A 357 -13.02 -19.00 5.14
N LEU A 358 -12.93 -18.68 6.44
CA LEU A 358 -14.00 -18.05 7.20
C LEU A 358 -13.44 -16.92 8.07
N SER A 359 -14.06 -15.74 8.03
CA SER A 359 -13.73 -14.59 8.88
C SER A 359 -14.89 -14.27 9.82
N GLY A 360 -14.66 -14.33 11.12
CA GLY A 360 -15.63 -13.93 12.13
C GLY A 360 -15.65 -12.42 12.35
N ALA A 361 -16.80 -11.87 12.76
CA ALA A 361 -17.01 -10.42 12.92
C ALA A 361 -16.09 -9.71 13.94
N SER A 362 -15.37 -10.47 14.78
CA SER A 362 -14.46 -9.95 15.81
C SER A 362 -13.05 -10.50 15.68
N GLN A 363 -12.72 -11.11 14.54
CA GLN A 363 -11.42 -11.71 14.29
C GLN A 363 -10.57 -10.80 13.42
N SER A 364 -9.30 -10.67 13.77
CA SER A 364 -8.30 -9.91 13.00
C SER A 364 -7.79 -10.68 11.79
N HIS A 365 -8.09 -11.98 11.68
CA HIS A 365 -7.62 -12.84 10.58
C HIS A 365 -8.69 -13.87 10.21
N ALA A 366 -8.65 -14.33 8.96
CA ALA A 366 -9.48 -15.42 8.50
C ALA A 366 -8.90 -16.77 8.98
N GLU A 367 -9.80 -17.70 9.30
CA GLU A 367 -9.44 -19.07 9.62
C GLU A 367 -9.57 -19.94 8.38
N ILE A 368 -8.65 -20.89 8.21
CA ILE A 368 -8.65 -21.82 7.08
C ILE A 368 -9.01 -23.21 7.54
N TYR A 369 -9.89 -23.82 6.77
CA TYR A 369 -10.37 -25.20 6.93
C TYR A 369 -9.92 -26.01 5.73
N ARG A 370 -9.38 -27.21 5.98
CA ARG A 370 -8.87 -28.12 4.95
C ARG A 370 -9.70 -29.40 4.91
N THR A 371 -10.05 -29.83 3.72
CA THR A 371 -10.56 -31.14 3.43
C THR A 371 -9.53 -32.00 2.68
N THR A 372 -9.55 -33.29 2.87
CA THR A 372 -8.74 -34.29 2.12
C THR A 372 -9.60 -35.43 1.57
N ASP A 373 -10.92 -35.26 1.62
CA ASP A 373 -11.93 -36.27 1.21
C ASP A 373 -13.00 -35.63 0.29
N GLY A 374 -12.61 -34.61 -0.48
CA GLY A 374 -13.46 -33.97 -1.47
C GLY A 374 -14.57 -33.08 -0.89
N GLY A 375 -14.38 -32.60 0.34
CA GLY A 375 -15.34 -31.72 0.99
C GLY A 375 -16.32 -32.43 1.93
N THR A 376 -16.15 -33.73 2.18
CA THR A 376 -17.03 -34.46 3.09
C THR A 376 -16.76 -34.10 4.54
N THR A 377 -15.49 -33.99 4.91
CA THR A 377 -15.06 -33.52 6.22
C THR A 377 -14.00 -32.43 6.13
N PHE A 378 -14.03 -31.50 7.07
CA PHE A 378 -13.05 -30.46 7.17
C PHE A 378 -12.35 -30.47 8.52
N GLY A 379 -11.10 -30.00 8.53
CA GLY A 379 -10.33 -29.75 9.74
C GLY A 379 -9.76 -28.36 9.71
N LYS A 380 -9.93 -27.61 10.79
CA LYS A 380 -9.34 -26.29 10.96
C LYS A 380 -7.82 -26.39 10.97
N ILE A 381 -7.16 -25.56 10.17
CA ILE A 381 -5.70 -25.49 10.14
C ILE A 381 -5.26 -24.58 11.28
N SER A 382 -4.49 -25.15 12.22
CA SER A 382 -3.76 -24.35 13.18
C SER A 382 -2.43 -23.94 12.55
N LEU A 383 -2.29 -22.70 12.19
CA LEU A 383 -1.02 -22.18 11.70
C LEU A 383 -0.07 -21.97 12.87
N PRO A 384 1.13 -22.53 12.83
CA PRO A 384 2.13 -22.35 13.87
C PRO A 384 2.83 -20.98 13.71
N VAL A 385 2.05 -19.91 13.59
CA VAL A 385 2.58 -18.55 13.36
C VAL A 385 3.57 -18.15 14.44
N GLU A 386 3.30 -18.51 15.68
CA GLU A 386 4.20 -18.30 16.83
C GLU A 386 5.49 -19.15 16.77
N GLN A 387 5.52 -20.19 15.95
CA GLN A 387 6.65 -21.10 15.79
C GLN A 387 7.43 -20.89 14.50
N VAL A 388 7.02 -19.97 13.64
CA VAL A 388 7.74 -19.64 12.42
C VAL A 388 9.05 -18.93 12.79
N THR A 389 10.17 -19.61 12.56
CA THR A 389 11.51 -19.09 12.85
C THR A 389 12.21 -18.53 11.61
N LYS A 390 11.64 -18.75 10.44
CA LYS A 390 12.17 -18.28 9.15
C LYS A 390 11.04 -18.14 8.13
N LEU A 391 11.04 -17.02 7.44
CA LEU A 391 10.15 -16.78 6.30
C LEU A 391 10.61 -17.57 5.06
N PRO A 392 9.69 -17.96 4.17
CA PRO A 392 10.04 -18.33 2.81
C PRO A 392 10.76 -17.17 2.10
N ALA A 393 11.69 -17.49 1.22
CA ALA A 393 12.44 -16.48 0.47
C ALA A 393 11.52 -15.55 -0.35
N SER A 394 10.38 -16.07 -0.83
CA SER A 394 9.34 -15.28 -1.49
C SER A 394 8.74 -14.22 -0.58
N ALA A 395 8.42 -14.58 0.67
CA ALA A 395 7.86 -13.62 1.62
C ALA A 395 8.90 -12.59 2.09
N GLU A 396 10.17 -13.00 2.24
CA GLU A 396 11.28 -12.08 2.50
C GLU A 396 11.49 -11.08 1.34
N ALA A 397 11.29 -11.52 0.09
CA ALA A 397 11.38 -10.66 -1.09
C ALA A 397 10.29 -9.57 -1.13
N TYR A 398 9.12 -9.85 -0.54
CA TYR A 398 8.04 -8.86 -0.35
C TYR A 398 8.21 -7.98 0.90
N GLY A 399 9.34 -8.09 1.61
CA GLY A 399 9.64 -7.28 2.78
C GLY A 399 8.93 -7.68 4.06
N PHE A 400 8.24 -8.83 4.09
CA PHE A 400 7.60 -9.33 5.31
C PHE A 400 8.63 -9.72 6.37
N THR A 401 8.33 -9.40 7.62
CA THR A 401 9.13 -9.80 8.78
C THR A 401 8.39 -10.85 9.60
N LEU A 402 9.10 -11.59 10.45
CA LEU A 402 8.48 -12.60 11.34
C LEU A 402 7.50 -12.00 12.37
N GLN A 403 7.46 -10.69 12.52
CA GLN A 403 6.55 -9.99 13.44
C GLN A 403 5.25 -9.56 12.79
N ASP A 404 5.13 -9.71 11.48
CA ASP A 404 4.08 -9.10 10.67
C ASP A 404 2.91 -10.05 10.33
N TYR A 405 2.75 -11.17 11.03
CA TYR A 405 1.76 -12.19 10.66
C TYR A 405 0.41 -12.01 11.35
N ASP A 406 -0.54 -11.36 10.69
CA ASP A 406 -1.92 -11.21 11.20
C ASP A 406 -3.01 -11.73 10.27
N TYR A 407 -2.74 -11.85 8.96
CA TYR A 407 -3.77 -12.20 7.99
C TYR A 407 -3.28 -13.24 6.98
N MET A 408 -4.19 -14.10 6.51
CA MET A 408 -3.85 -15.18 5.61
C MET A 408 -4.82 -15.25 4.45
N ASN A 409 -4.29 -15.24 3.23
CA ASN A 409 -5.04 -15.53 2.02
C ASN A 409 -5.12 -17.02 1.74
N MET A 410 -6.06 -17.38 0.85
CA MET A 410 -6.23 -18.78 0.42
C MET A 410 -4.94 -19.29 -0.22
N PRO A 411 -4.55 -20.55 0.09
CA PRO A 411 -3.34 -21.13 -0.46
C PRO A 411 -3.41 -21.30 -1.98
N GLN A 412 -2.30 -21.05 -2.65
CA GLN A 412 -2.13 -21.26 -4.09
C GLN A 412 -1.13 -22.37 -4.33
N LYS A 413 -1.36 -23.18 -5.35
CA LYS A 413 -0.47 -24.26 -5.73
C LYS A 413 0.33 -23.90 -6.98
N GLU A 414 1.65 -24.02 -6.86
CA GLU A 414 2.57 -23.92 -8.00
C GLU A 414 3.42 -25.19 -8.05
N GLY A 415 3.14 -26.07 -8.99
CA GLY A 415 3.74 -27.42 -9.04
C GLY A 415 3.38 -28.23 -7.79
N ASP A 416 4.39 -28.69 -7.06
CA ASP A 416 4.23 -29.41 -5.78
C ASP A 416 4.34 -28.49 -4.54
N VAL A 417 4.47 -27.19 -4.76
CA VAL A 417 4.60 -26.20 -3.68
C VAL A 417 3.25 -25.56 -3.41
N LEU A 418 2.88 -25.55 -2.13
CA LEU A 418 1.72 -24.81 -1.63
C LEU A 418 2.22 -23.48 -1.08
N THR A 419 1.84 -22.40 -1.72
CA THR A 419 2.18 -21.05 -1.26
C THR A 419 0.96 -20.41 -0.61
N MET A 420 1.14 -19.84 0.57
CA MET A 420 0.16 -19.01 1.26
C MET A 420 0.75 -17.63 1.47
N LEU A 421 0.00 -16.62 1.09
CA LEU A 421 0.33 -15.24 1.41
C LEU A 421 -0.19 -14.93 2.81
N VAL A 422 0.68 -14.46 3.67
CA VAL A 422 0.34 -13.98 5.00
C VAL A 422 0.59 -12.48 5.02
N THR A 423 -0.45 -11.70 5.32
CA THR A 423 -0.35 -10.25 5.41
C THR A 423 -0.45 -9.78 6.85
N THR A 424 0.13 -8.65 7.14
CA THR A 424 -0.01 -7.95 8.42
C THR A 424 -1.31 -7.17 8.46
N GLN A 425 -1.88 -6.98 9.63
CA GLN A 425 -2.95 -6.02 9.87
C GLN A 425 -4.19 -6.18 8.98
N ALA A 426 -4.80 -7.39 8.98
CA ALA A 426 -6.15 -7.62 8.41
C ALA A 426 -6.39 -7.02 7.00
N GLY A 427 -5.36 -6.93 6.17
CA GLY A 427 -5.46 -6.39 4.81
C GLY A 427 -5.52 -4.86 4.73
N GLU A 428 -5.19 -4.16 5.78
CA GLU A 428 -4.86 -2.73 5.72
C GLU A 428 -3.38 -2.58 5.36
N SER A 429 -3.11 -2.62 4.08
CA SER A 429 -1.82 -2.27 3.48
C SER A 429 -2.08 -1.32 2.34
#